data_dde8b811f53115a98ccb9b53d730865e
#
_entry.id   dde8b811f53115a98ccb9b53d730865e
#
_cell.length_a   1.000
_cell.length_b   1.000
_cell.length_c   1.000
_cell.angle_alpha   90.00
_cell.angle_beta   90.00
_cell.angle_gamma   90.00
#
_symmetry.space_group_name_H-M   'P 1'
#
loop_
_entity.id
_entity.type
_entity.pdbx_description
1 polymer ?
#
loop_
_entity_poly.entity_id
_entity_poly.type
_entity_poly.pdbx_seq_one_letter_code
_entity_poly.pdbx_strand_id
1 'polypeptide(L)'
;MTLAFAPFDWSWLVYPLLAYLFYHWLRTDAFGAFIHVWLFSLGMRLTGICWIFFSLYFHGGSPAVFAVAIIVLLSAGLALFPATVAYLVTRYCRVNDLIRLLVVFPGTWLLAEWTVGITLTGFAWMQPGYTQIDWPLAGYAPVFGNHAVGGLIAVCAGALIAVMKNLMSWHKALILVGLIWGTGFALKQISWTEPAGEDIEVALIQGNIPQELKWKRHMHRSTLMTYRDLTLENKDVDLVIWPETAIPDYKHRVPAYLISLRQALRQSDTDLLVGLFIKDLDSGRYYNSVLSVNGGEYRKRHLVPLGEYIPLRSLIGFFNRWIDIPMSDIDSGPDDQALLVVAGQPVGVSICFEDIFSRDVRRDLPQATVLVNVSNDAWFDGSHESRQHHAIARMRALESGRYM
;
A
#
# COMPACT_ATOMS: atom_id res chain seq x y z
N MET A 1 -9.13 8.34 13.98
CA MET A 1 -8.78 8.49 12.54
C MET A 1 -9.06 7.23 11.75
N THR A 2 -8.76 6.05 12.28
CA THR A 2 -8.97 4.74 11.62
C THR A 2 -10.38 4.53 11.07
N LEU A 3 -11.42 5.02 11.76
CA LEU A 3 -12.81 4.94 11.26
C LEU A 3 -13.05 5.70 9.94
N ALA A 4 -12.14 6.60 9.55
CA ALA A 4 -12.23 7.28 8.26
C ALA A 4 -11.74 6.42 7.08
N PHE A 5 -11.02 5.34 7.35
CA PHE A 5 -10.47 4.40 6.37
C PHE A 5 -11.34 3.15 6.24
N ALA A 6 -11.10 2.38 5.18
CA ALA A 6 -11.71 1.07 5.01
C ALA A 6 -11.41 0.16 6.22
N PRO A 7 -12.35 -0.68 6.61
CA PRO A 7 -13.66 -0.96 6.03
C PRO A 7 -14.79 -0.05 6.53
N PHE A 8 -14.50 0.90 7.41
CA PHE A 8 -15.52 1.74 8.06
C PHE A 8 -16.00 2.86 7.14
N ASP A 9 -15.08 3.47 6.37
CA ASP A 9 -15.32 4.48 5.34
C ASP A 9 -16.11 5.73 5.80
N TRP A 10 -16.00 6.08 7.12
CA TRP A 10 -16.51 7.34 7.63
C TRP A 10 -15.58 8.49 7.22
N SER A 11 -15.38 8.62 5.92
CA SER A 11 -14.39 9.50 5.28
C SER A 11 -14.48 10.96 5.72
N TRP A 12 -15.68 11.43 6.07
CA TRP A 12 -15.90 12.79 6.58
C TRP A 12 -15.20 13.09 7.91
N LEU A 13 -14.88 12.03 8.70
CA LEU A 13 -14.20 12.22 10.01
C LEU A 13 -12.80 12.81 9.87
N VAL A 14 -12.16 12.65 8.72
CA VAL A 14 -10.80 13.16 8.51
C VAL A 14 -10.74 14.68 8.67
N TYR A 15 -11.79 15.41 8.27
CA TYR A 15 -11.84 16.87 8.32
C TYR A 15 -11.89 17.41 9.77
N PRO A 16 -12.86 17.04 10.62
CA PRO A 16 -12.91 17.54 12.00
C PRO A 16 -11.73 17.04 12.82
N LEU A 17 -11.14 15.87 12.54
CA LEU A 17 -9.99 15.37 13.29
C LEU A 17 -8.72 16.17 12.96
N LEU A 18 -8.46 16.47 11.68
CA LEU A 18 -7.36 17.37 11.31
C LEU A 18 -7.61 18.81 11.77
N ALA A 19 -8.85 19.29 11.72
CA ALA A 19 -9.21 20.58 12.27
C ALA A 19 -8.93 20.66 13.78
N TYR A 20 -9.27 19.61 14.53
CA TYR A 20 -8.93 19.50 15.95
C TYR A 20 -7.41 19.60 16.18
N LEU A 21 -6.62 18.87 15.40
CA LEU A 21 -5.16 18.93 15.47
C LEU A 21 -4.66 20.37 15.19
N PHE A 22 -5.13 21.01 14.12
CA PHE A 22 -4.71 22.35 13.71
C PHE A 22 -5.11 23.42 14.73
N TYR A 23 -6.28 23.26 15.35
CA TYR A 23 -6.73 24.15 16.42
C TYR A 23 -5.77 24.14 17.62
N HIS A 24 -5.34 22.97 18.07
CA HIS A 24 -4.40 22.84 19.18
C HIS A 24 -3.00 23.26 18.78
N TRP A 25 -2.55 22.89 17.58
CA TRP A 25 -1.24 23.28 17.07
C TRP A 25 -1.09 24.80 16.95
N LEU A 26 -2.13 25.51 16.49
CA LEU A 26 -2.11 26.96 16.35
C LEU A 26 -1.91 27.70 17.70
N ARG A 27 -2.28 27.07 18.80
CA ARG A 27 -2.33 27.67 20.14
C ARG A 27 -1.14 27.33 21.03
N THR A 28 -0.16 26.66 20.51
CA THR A 28 0.96 26.14 21.29
C THR A 28 2.30 26.65 20.75
N ASP A 29 3.35 26.50 21.57
CA ASP A 29 4.73 26.71 21.16
C ASP A 29 5.27 25.54 20.31
N ALA A 30 6.54 25.62 19.93
CA ALA A 30 7.14 24.60 19.07
C ALA A 30 7.16 23.22 19.73
N PHE A 31 7.45 23.13 21.03
CA PHE A 31 7.48 21.85 21.73
C PHE A 31 6.07 21.29 21.92
N GLY A 32 5.11 22.13 22.26
CA GLY A 32 3.70 21.73 22.31
C GLY A 32 3.17 21.26 20.95
N ALA A 33 3.58 21.91 19.86
CA ALA A 33 3.25 21.45 18.50
C ALA A 33 3.81 20.03 18.22
N PHE A 34 5.06 19.78 18.60
CA PHE A 34 5.65 18.45 18.53
C PHE A 34 4.80 17.42 19.27
N ILE A 35 4.45 17.68 20.53
CA ILE A 35 3.69 16.74 21.37
C ILE A 35 2.29 16.49 20.79
N HIS A 36 1.55 17.54 20.40
CA HIS A 36 0.21 17.37 19.85
C HIS A 36 0.21 16.56 18.55
N VAL A 37 1.14 16.88 17.62
CA VAL A 37 1.24 16.17 16.34
C VAL A 37 1.74 14.73 16.54
N TRP A 38 2.67 14.52 17.50
CA TRP A 38 3.16 13.21 17.83
C TRP A 38 2.06 12.30 18.41
N LEU A 39 1.31 12.80 19.41
CA LEU A 39 0.22 12.05 20.03
C LEU A 39 -0.91 11.75 19.03
N PHE A 40 -1.26 12.73 18.18
CA PHE A 40 -2.26 12.52 17.14
C PHE A 40 -1.82 11.43 16.13
N SER A 41 -0.60 11.54 15.62
CA SER A 41 -0.04 10.59 14.67
C SER A 41 0.18 9.22 15.29
N LEU A 42 0.61 9.15 16.54
CA LEU A 42 0.74 7.91 17.31
C LEU A 42 -0.61 7.20 17.43
N GLY A 43 -1.65 7.92 17.87
CA GLY A 43 -2.99 7.34 18.01
C GLY A 43 -3.58 6.86 16.69
N MET A 44 -3.37 7.64 15.61
CA MET A 44 -3.79 7.26 14.26
C MET A 44 -3.13 5.96 13.80
N ARG A 45 -1.80 5.84 14.00
CA ARG A 45 -1.05 4.65 13.58
C ARG A 45 -1.32 3.45 14.47
N LEU A 46 -1.31 3.59 15.80
CA LEU A 46 -1.62 2.49 16.72
C LEU A 46 -2.94 1.80 16.40
N THR A 47 -3.97 2.58 16.07
CA THR A 47 -5.28 2.02 15.72
C THR A 47 -5.39 1.60 14.27
N GLY A 48 -4.64 2.25 13.35
CA GLY A 48 -4.70 2.00 11.91
C GLY A 48 -3.89 0.80 11.44
N ILE A 49 -2.77 0.50 12.14
CA ILE A 49 -1.87 -0.62 11.79
C ILE A 49 -1.85 -1.71 12.86
N CYS A 50 -2.82 -1.74 13.77
CA CYS A 50 -2.92 -2.79 14.80
C CYS A 50 -3.06 -4.20 14.21
N TRP A 51 -3.44 -4.32 12.95
CA TRP A 51 -3.49 -5.58 12.21
C TRP A 51 -2.14 -6.30 12.12
N ILE A 52 -1.00 -5.59 12.27
CA ILE A 52 0.34 -6.21 12.36
C ILE A 52 0.41 -7.22 13.52
N PHE A 53 -0.43 -7.04 14.56
CA PHE A 53 -0.54 -7.99 15.66
C PHE A 53 -0.89 -9.40 15.17
N PHE A 54 -1.81 -9.51 14.21
CA PHE A 54 -2.26 -10.80 13.69
C PHE A 54 -1.10 -11.57 13.05
N SER A 55 -0.32 -10.91 12.21
CA SER A 55 0.85 -11.53 11.59
C SER A 55 1.91 -11.95 12.62
N LEU A 56 2.27 -11.07 13.55
CA LEU A 56 3.32 -11.35 14.53
C LEU A 56 2.92 -12.41 15.55
N TYR A 57 1.68 -12.34 16.06
CA TYR A 57 1.22 -13.22 17.12
C TYR A 57 0.75 -14.58 16.61
N PHE A 58 -0.19 -14.59 15.62
CA PHE A 58 -0.80 -15.84 15.17
C PHE A 58 0.09 -16.61 14.19
N HIS A 59 0.85 -15.92 13.35
CA HIS A 59 1.65 -16.58 12.30
C HIS A 59 3.16 -16.55 12.56
N GLY A 60 3.66 -15.48 13.20
CA GLY A 60 5.07 -15.33 13.57
C GLY A 60 5.45 -15.96 14.91
N GLY A 61 4.49 -16.52 15.67
CA GLY A 61 4.74 -17.17 16.96
C GLY A 61 5.28 -16.23 18.05
N SER A 62 5.23 -14.92 17.85
CA SER A 62 5.77 -13.94 18.82
C SER A 62 4.86 -13.84 20.05
N PRO A 63 5.42 -13.69 21.27
CA PRO A 63 4.62 -13.39 22.45
C PRO A 63 3.77 -12.12 22.25
N ALA A 64 2.54 -12.10 22.74
CA ALA A 64 1.61 -10.99 22.57
C ALA A 64 2.20 -9.64 23.04
N VAL A 65 2.88 -9.63 24.18
CA VAL A 65 3.54 -8.43 24.72
C VAL A 65 4.60 -7.89 23.75
N PHE A 66 5.33 -8.77 23.08
CA PHE A 66 6.33 -8.40 22.10
C PHE A 66 5.71 -7.86 20.81
N ALA A 67 4.67 -8.50 20.30
CA ALA A 67 3.91 -8.02 19.15
C ALA A 67 3.34 -6.61 19.40
N VAL A 68 2.74 -6.38 20.57
CA VAL A 68 2.24 -5.05 20.97
C VAL A 68 3.38 -4.05 21.07
N ALA A 69 4.52 -4.42 21.68
CA ALA A 69 5.67 -3.53 21.81
C ALA A 69 6.22 -3.09 20.43
N ILE A 70 6.31 -4.00 19.45
CA ILE A 70 6.71 -3.67 18.08
C ILE A 70 5.76 -2.64 17.46
N ILE A 71 4.45 -2.84 17.56
CA ILE A 71 3.46 -1.93 17.00
C ILE A 71 3.56 -0.55 17.65
N VAL A 72 3.72 -0.50 18.98
CA VAL A 72 3.89 0.77 19.72
C VAL A 72 5.16 1.47 19.27
N LEU A 73 6.28 0.78 19.21
CA LEU A 73 7.58 1.36 18.81
C LEU A 73 7.55 1.83 17.34
N LEU A 74 6.98 1.04 16.43
CA LEU A 74 6.81 1.41 15.03
C LEU A 74 5.93 2.66 14.90
N SER A 75 4.77 2.64 15.55
CA SER A 75 3.83 3.79 15.52
C SER A 75 4.44 5.04 16.11
N ALA A 76 5.16 4.92 17.24
CA ALA A 76 5.84 6.04 17.89
C ALA A 76 6.98 6.59 17.03
N GLY A 77 7.78 5.72 16.42
CA GLY A 77 8.86 6.09 15.51
C GLY A 77 8.35 6.80 14.25
N LEU A 78 7.35 6.26 13.60
CA LEU A 78 6.72 6.88 12.42
C LEU A 78 6.07 8.22 12.77
N ALA A 79 5.53 8.40 13.99
CA ALA A 79 4.95 9.65 14.46
C ALA A 79 5.99 10.76 14.71
N LEU A 80 7.27 10.42 14.87
CA LEU A 80 8.34 11.42 15.05
C LEU A 80 8.51 12.31 13.81
N PHE A 81 8.30 11.78 12.60
CA PHE A 81 8.46 12.54 11.37
C PHE A 81 7.52 13.75 11.31
N PRO A 82 6.18 13.59 11.35
CA PRO A 82 5.28 14.73 11.35
C PRO A 82 5.47 15.63 12.56
N ALA A 83 5.77 15.09 13.73
CA ALA A 83 6.04 15.87 14.94
C ALA A 83 7.27 16.76 14.80
N THR A 84 8.37 16.23 14.26
CA THR A 84 9.60 17.00 14.02
C THR A 84 9.38 18.13 13.02
N VAL A 85 8.69 17.85 11.90
CA VAL A 85 8.36 18.88 10.91
C VAL A 85 7.47 19.96 11.54
N ALA A 86 6.48 19.57 12.36
CA ALA A 86 5.62 20.51 13.08
C ALA A 86 6.41 21.40 14.07
N TYR A 87 7.36 20.83 14.80
CA TYR A 87 8.27 21.58 15.66
C TYR A 87 9.06 22.62 14.87
N LEU A 88 9.74 22.20 13.79
CA LEU A 88 10.58 23.08 12.97
C LEU A 88 9.77 24.21 12.35
N VAL A 89 8.62 23.90 11.80
CA VAL A 89 7.72 24.90 11.20
C VAL A 89 7.23 25.88 12.24
N THR A 90 6.80 25.45 13.41
CA THR A 90 6.33 26.34 14.47
C THR A 90 7.45 27.22 15.01
N ARG A 91 8.67 26.70 15.07
CA ARG A 91 9.85 27.42 15.57
C ARG A 91 10.37 28.49 14.63
N TYR A 92 10.33 28.22 13.33
CA TYR A 92 11.04 29.04 12.33
C TYR A 92 10.11 29.77 11.35
N CYS A 93 8.91 29.27 11.09
CA CYS A 93 7.98 29.91 10.16
C CYS A 93 7.11 30.96 10.86
N ARG A 94 7.45 32.23 10.63
CA ARG A 94 6.77 33.37 11.23
C ARG A 94 5.83 34.04 10.23
N VAL A 95 4.63 33.50 10.07
CA VAL A 95 3.56 34.05 9.23
C VAL A 95 2.29 34.19 10.04
N ASN A 96 1.30 34.92 9.51
CA ASN A 96 0.01 35.08 10.18
C ASN A 96 -0.77 33.77 10.26
N ASP A 97 -1.72 33.69 11.18
CA ASP A 97 -2.46 32.48 11.48
C ASP A 97 -3.29 31.96 10.29
N LEU A 98 -3.78 32.85 9.44
CA LEU A 98 -4.53 32.44 8.24
C LEU A 98 -3.61 31.67 7.26
N ILE A 99 -2.40 32.16 7.00
CA ILE A 99 -1.41 31.48 6.17
C ILE A 99 -0.96 30.17 6.84
N ARG A 100 -0.82 30.15 8.17
CA ARG A 100 -0.51 28.92 8.90
C ARG A 100 -1.57 27.84 8.63
N LEU A 101 -2.85 28.19 8.75
CA LEU A 101 -3.96 27.25 8.62
C LEU A 101 -4.19 26.79 7.18
N LEU A 102 -4.03 27.67 6.19
CA LEU A 102 -4.38 27.35 4.80
C LEU A 102 -3.20 26.86 3.95
N VAL A 103 -1.95 27.14 4.37
CA VAL A 103 -0.77 26.80 3.57
C VAL A 103 0.24 26.01 4.39
N VAL A 104 0.65 26.55 5.55
CA VAL A 104 1.79 25.99 6.27
C VAL A 104 1.44 24.63 6.90
N PHE A 105 0.34 24.52 7.60
CA PHE A 105 -0.06 23.24 8.23
C PHE A 105 -0.42 22.15 7.20
N PRO A 106 -1.21 22.45 6.14
CA PRO A 106 -1.41 21.52 5.04
C PRO A 106 -0.12 21.09 4.36
N GLY A 107 0.76 22.05 4.03
CA GLY A 107 2.07 21.75 3.43
C GLY A 107 2.99 20.94 4.34
N THR A 108 2.97 21.21 5.65
CA THR A 108 3.69 20.43 6.66
C THR A 108 3.18 18.99 6.72
N TRP A 109 1.85 18.81 6.72
CA TRP A 109 1.23 17.50 6.73
C TRP A 109 1.63 16.70 5.49
N LEU A 110 1.52 17.32 4.30
CA LEU A 110 1.93 16.71 3.03
C LEU A 110 3.41 16.31 3.03
N LEU A 111 4.30 17.21 3.48
CA LEU A 111 5.73 16.93 3.57
C LEU A 111 6.01 15.78 4.55
N ALA A 112 5.31 15.74 5.67
CA ALA A 112 5.45 14.68 6.66
C ALA A 112 5.01 13.31 6.11
N GLU A 113 3.85 13.23 5.45
CA GLU A 113 3.38 12.00 4.81
C GLU A 113 4.35 11.53 3.72
N TRP A 114 4.85 12.45 2.90
CA TRP A 114 5.86 12.14 1.89
C TRP A 114 7.15 11.61 2.52
N THR A 115 7.62 12.25 3.59
CA THR A 115 8.84 11.84 4.31
C THR A 115 8.68 10.43 4.90
N VAL A 116 7.53 10.11 5.51
CA VAL A 116 7.23 8.77 6.03
C VAL A 116 7.22 7.73 4.89
N GLY A 117 6.76 8.12 3.70
CA GLY A 117 6.71 7.24 2.52
C GLY A 117 8.07 6.91 1.91
N ILE A 118 9.14 7.64 2.23
CA ILE A 118 10.47 7.45 1.62
C ILE A 118 11.59 7.15 2.61
N THR A 119 11.41 7.46 3.90
CA THR A 119 12.49 7.32 4.90
C THR A 119 12.67 5.88 5.31
N LEU A 120 13.92 5.44 5.44
CA LEU A 120 14.33 4.06 5.63
C LEU A 120 13.85 3.22 4.43
N THR A 121 12.78 2.47 4.57
CA THR A 121 12.14 1.74 3.48
C THR A 121 10.80 2.35 3.06
N GLY A 122 10.31 3.31 3.86
CA GLY A 122 9.00 3.91 3.70
C GLY A 122 7.87 3.08 4.32
N PHE A 123 6.80 3.78 4.73
CA PHE A 123 5.57 3.16 5.20
C PHE A 123 4.37 4.05 4.82
N ALA A 124 3.95 4.00 3.55
CA ALA A 124 2.91 4.86 2.99
C ALA A 124 1.47 4.39 3.31
N TRP A 125 1.28 3.76 4.47
CA TRP A 125 -0.03 3.35 4.99
C TRP A 125 -0.72 4.52 5.71
N MET A 126 -2.04 4.47 5.87
CA MET A 126 -2.84 5.48 6.59
C MET A 126 -2.72 6.91 6.06
N GLN A 127 -2.44 7.11 4.77
CA GLN A 127 -2.44 8.45 4.17
C GLN A 127 -3.89 8.95 4.00
N PRO A 128 -4.23 10.17 4.45
CA PRO A 128 -5.61 10.67 4.42
C PRO A 128 -6.27 10.66 3.04
N GLY A 129 -5.48 10.80 1.98
CA GLY A 129 -6.01 10.78 0.61
C GLY A 129 -6.76 9.49 0.26
N TYR A 130 -6.39 8.34 0.82
CA TYR A 130 -7.10 7.08 0.59
C TYR A 130 -8.56 7.11 1.06
N THR A 131 -8.89 7.95 2.04
CA THR A 131 -10.27 8.11 2.53
C THR A 131 -11.20 8.75 1.49
N GLN A 132 -10.65 9.33 0.43
CA GLN A 132 -11.40 10.11 -0.56
C GLN A 132 -11.60 9.40 -1.89
N ILE A 133 -11.22 8.14 -2.01
CA ILE A 133 -11.22 7.43 -3.31
C ILE A 133 -12.59 7.43 -4.00
N ASP A 134 -13.66 7.35 -3.24
CA ASP A 134 -15.03 7.38 -3.75
C ASP A 134 -15.62 8.80 -3.80
N TRP A 135 -14.92 9.80 -3.27
CA TRP A 135 -15.36 11.19 -3.15
C TRP A 135 -14.80 12.09 -4.26
N PRO A 136 -15.35 13.30 -4.45
CA PRO A 136 -14.90 14.23 -5.49
C PRO A 136 -13.40 14.53 -5.47
N LEU A 137 -12.77 14.61 -4.30
CA LEU A 137 -11.33 14.91 -4.19
C LEU A 137 -10.44 13.85 -4.86
N ALA A 138 -10.94 12.64 -5.07
CA ALA A 138 -10.23 11.61 -5.83
C ALA A 138 -9.86 12.06 -7.26
N GLY A 139 -10.61 13.01 -7.86
CA GLY A 139 -10.31 13.55 -9.17
C GLY A 139 -8.94 14.25 -9.28
N TYR A 140 -8.34 14.66 -8.16
CA TYR A 140 -6.98 15.19 -8.16
C TYR A 140 -5.89 14.13 -8.24
N ALA A 141 -6.21 12.87 -7.90
CA ALA A 141 -5.21 11.81 -7.81
C ALA A 141 -4.50 11.50 -9.14
N PRO A 142 -5.17 11.45 -10.31
CA PRO A 142 -4.49 11.20 -11.59
C PRO A 142 -3.46 12.29 -11.96
N VAL A 143 -3.65 13.52 -11.48
CA VAL A 143 -2.80 14.67 -11.84
C VAL A 143 -1.70 14.91 -10.80
N PHE A 144 -2.04 14.83 -9.52
CA PHE A 144 -1.17 15.25 -8.42
C PHE A 144 -0.87 14.16 -7.39
N GLY A 145 -1.46 12.98 -7.53
CA GLY A 145 -1.28 11.84 -6.64
C GLY A 145 -2.06 11.94 -5.33
N ASN A 146 -2.06 10.84 -4.59
CA ASN A 146 -2.74 10.68 -3.30
C ASN A 146 -2.34 11.73 -2.25
N HIS A 147 -1.05 12.12 -2.22
CA HIS A 147 -0.55 13.13 -1.28
C HIS A 147 -1.26 14.48 -1.45
N ALA A 148 -1.50 14.90 -2.70
CA ALA A 148 -2.21 16.16 -2.95
C ALA A 148 -3.65 16.10 -2.45
N VAL A 149 -4.33 14.97 -2.61
CA VAL A 149 -5.67 14.75 -2.04
C VAL A 149 -5.64 14.94 -0.53
N GLY A 150 -4.65 14.33 0.16
CA GLY A 150 -4.43 14.53 1.61
C GLY A 150 -4.16 15.99 1.98
N GLY A 151 -3.38 16.70 1.17
CA GLY A 151 -3.12 18.14 1.35
C GLY A 151 -4.39 19.00 1.22
N LEU A 152 -5.27 18.70 0.26
CA LEU A 152 -6.53 19.41 0.07
C LEU A 152 -7.52 19.15 1.22
N ILE A 153 -7.56 17.95 1.77
CA ILE A 153 -8.29 17.65 3.01
C ILE A 153 -7.79 18.59 4.14
N ALA A 154 -6.47 18.69 4.28
CA ALA A 154 -5.86 19.53 5.31
C ALA A 154 -6.17 21.03 5.09
N VAL A 155 -6.23 21.52 3.85
CA VAL A 155 -6.68 22.89 3.53
C VAL A 155 -8.13 23.09 3.98
N CYS A 156 -9.03 22.16 3.69
CA CYS A 156 -10.43 22.23 4.11
C CYS A 156 -10.54 22.26 5.66
N ALA A 157 -9.76 21.43 6.36
CA ALA A 157 -9.69 21.43 7.81
C ALA A 157 -9.16 22.77 8.37
N GLY A 158 -8.14 23.35 7.72
CA GLY A 158 -7.60 24.68 8.05
C GLY A 158 -8.62 25.80 7.84
N ALA A 159 -9.39 25.74 6.75
CA ALA A 159 -10.46 26.70 6.47
C ALA A 159 -11.56 26.68 7.55
N LEU A 160 -11.93 25.51 8.05
CA LEU A 160 -12.87 25.35 9.16
C LEU A 160 -12.38 26.10 10.41
N ILE A 161 -11.11 25.94 10.79
CA ILE A 161 -10.53 26.63 11.95
C ILE A 161 -10.38 28.12 11.69
N ALA A 162 -10.05 28.54 10.47
CA ALA A 162 -9.96 29.94 10.11
C ALA A 162 -11.30 30.67 10.29
N VAL A 163 -12.43 30.04 9.97
CA VAL A 163 -13.77 30.57 10.24
C VAL A 163 -14.04 30.60 11.75
N MET A 164 -13.80 29.52 12.48
CA MET A 164 -14.00 29.44 13.93
C MET A 164 -13.21 30.51 14.71
N LYS A 165 -12.04 30.92 14.18
CA LYS A 165 -11.17 31.94 14.76
C LYS A 165 -11.43 33.36 14.23
N ASN A 166 -12.46 33.56 13.40
CA ASN A 166 -12.78 34.84 12.74
C ASN A 166 -11.63 35.39 11.87
N LEU A 167 -10.72 34.52 11.38
CA LEU A 167 -9.64 34.90 10.47
C LEU A 167 -10.10 34.97 9.02
N MET A 168 -11.20 34.30 8.71
CA MET A 168 -11.82 34.24 7.38
C MET A 168 -13.34 34.21 7.54
N SER A 169 -14.07 34.92 6.68
CA SER A 169 -15.53 34.84 6.68
C SER A 169 -15.99 33.46 6.16
N TRP A 170 -17.12 33.00 6.68
CA TRP A 170 -17.67 31.69 6.26
C TRP A 170 -17.99 31.62 4.78
N HIS A 171 -18.36 32.73 4.13
CA HIS A 171 -18.60 32.79 2.69
C HIS A 171 -17.31 32.50 1.90
N LYS A 172 -16.16 33.07 2.31
CA LYS A 172 -14.86 32.82 1.67
C LYS A 172 -14.43 31.36 1.85
N ALA A 173 -14.66 30.80 3.04
CA ALA A 173 -14.38 29.39 3.30
C ALA A 173 -15.27 28.48 2.43
N LEU A 174 -16.56 28.80 2.33
CA LEU A 174 -17.49 28.03 1.47
C LEU A 174 -17.08 28.08 0.00
N ILE A 175 -16.68 29.28 -0.49
CA ILE A 175 -16.15 29.42 -1.86
C ILE A 175 -14.88 28.58 -2.04
N LEU A 176 -13.91 28.66 -1.12
CA LEU A 176 -12.67 27.90 -1.19
C LEU A 176 -12.92 26.38 -1.22
N VAL A 177 -13.71 25.87 -0.28
CA VAL A 177 -14.07 24.46 -0.20
C VAL A 177 -14.88 24.05 -1.40
N GLY A 178 -15.85 24.88 -1.84
CA GLY A 178 -16.65 24.63 -3.03
C GLY A 178 -15.80 24.56 -4.30
N LEU A 179 -14.81 25.44 -4.45
CA LEU A 179 -13.84 25.38 -5.57
C LEU A 179 -13.01 24.10 -5.52
N ILE A 180 -12.48 23.74 -4.35
CA ILE A 180 -11.68 22.51 -4.18
C ILE A 180 -12.52 21.28 -4.55
N TRP A 181 -13.71 21.15 -4.00
CA TRP A 181 -14.58 20.00 -4.25
C TRP A 181 -15.15 20.00 -5.68
N GLY A 182 -15.55 21.18 -6.16
CA GLY A 182 -16.07 21.33 -7.53
C GLY A 182 -15.02 21.02 -8.60
N THR A 183 -13.78 21.50 -8.40
CA THR A 183 -12.66 21.15 -9.29
C THR A 183 -12.35 19.65 -9.23
N GLY A 184 -12.31 19.05 -8.04
CA GLY A 184 -12.12 17.62 -7.90
C GLY A 184 -13.21 16.80 -8.60
N PHE A 185 -14.47 17.21 -8.46
CA PHE A 185 -15.58 16.60 -9.19
C PHE A 185 -15.41 16.73 -10.70
N ALA A 186 -15.04 17.91 -11.20
CA ALA A 186 -14.82 18.14 -12.64
C ALA A 186 -13.65 17.28 -13.16
N LEU A 187 -12.53 17.23 -12.44
CA LEU A 187 -11.37 16.40 -12.79
C LEU A 187 -11.71 14.90 -12.83
N LYS A 188 -12.61 14.45 -11.96
CA LYS A 188 -13.08 13.05 -11.91
C LYS A 188 -13.87 12.66 -13.16
N GLN A 189 -14.42 13.61 -13.91
CA GLN A 189 -15.14 13.36 -15.17
C GLN A 189 -14.18 13.24 -16.38
N ILE A 190 -12.91 13.57 -16.21
CA ILE A 190 -11.93 13.53 -17.30
C ILE A 190 -11.32 12.13 -17.37
N SER A 191 -11.42 11.51 -18.54
CA SER A 191 -10.64 10.31 -18.87
C SER A 191 -9.22 10.72 -19.22
N TRP A 192 -8.28 10.49 -18.29
CA TRP A 192 -6.86 10.85 -18.44
C TRP A 192 -6.08 9.88 -19.32
N THR A 193 -6.67 8.73 -19.62
CA THR A 193 -6.10 7.66 -20.44
C THR A 193 -7.17 7.12 -21.36
N GLU A 194 -6.75 6.52 -22.45
CA GLU A 194 -7.63 5.84 -23.40
C GLU A 194 -7.34 4.34 -23.36
N PRO A 195 -8.35 3.48 -23.56
CA PRO A 195 -8.14 2.05 -23.72
C PRO A 195 -7.13 1.79 -24.85
N ALA A 196 -6.21 0.85 -24.62
CA ALA A 196 -5.18 0.48 -25.59
C ALA A 196 -5.33 -0.99 -25.96
N GLY A 197 -5.61 -1.28 -27.22
CA GLY A 197 -5.81 -2.64 -27.70
C GLY A 197 -7.22 -3.15 -27.49
N GLU A 198 -7.35 -4.46 -27.51
CA GLU A 198 -8.62 -5.17 -27.31
C GLU A 198 -8.82 -5.44 -25.82
N ASP A 199 -10.07 -5.64 -25.40
CA ASP A 199 -10.38 -6.04 -24.03
C ASP A 199 -9.83 -7.44 -23.76
N ILE A 200 -9.26 -7.66 -22.58
CA ILE A 200 -8.79 -8.97 -22.15
C ILE A 200 -9.69 -9.51 -21.03
N GLU A 201 -10.04 -10.78 -21.14
CA GLU A 201 -10.80 -11.47 -20.12
C GLU A 201 -9.84 -12.09 -19.08
N VAL A 202 -10.04 -11.75 -17.79
CA VAL A 202 -9.12 -12.14 -16.71
C VAL A 202 -9.82 -12.95 -15.65
N ALA A 203 -9.26 -14.11 -15.29
CA ALA A 203 -9.68 -14.89 -14.14
C ALA A 203 -8.69 -14.76 -12.98
N LEU A 204 -9.18 -14.26 -11.84
CA LEU A 204 -8.42 -14.17 -10.60
C LEU A 204 -8.69 -15.42 -9.75
N ILE A 205 -7.68 -16.26 -9.58
CA ILE A 205 -7.81 -17.52 -8.85
C ILE A 205 -7.46 -17.33 -7.38
N GLN A 206 -8.43 -17.57 -6.52
CA GLN A 206 -8.26 -17.54 -5.07
C GLN A 206 -8.37 -18.95 -4.47
N GLY A 207 -7.23 -19.54 -4.12
CA GLY A 207 -7.19 -20.93 -3.61
C GLY A 207 -7.68 -21.10 -2.17
N ASN A 208 -7.81 -20.00 -1.39
CA ASN A 208 -8.24 -20.01 0.02
C ASN A 208 -7.48 -21.03 0.89
N ILE A 209 -6.19 -21.17 0.67
CA ILE A 209 -5.35 -22.07 1.46
C ILE A 209 -5.06 -21.41 2.82
N PRO A 210 -5.48 -22.02 3.94
CA PRO A 210 -5.19 -21.47 5.27
C PRO A 210 -3.69 -21.27 5.49
N GLN A 211 -3.32 -20.12 6.06
CA GLN A 211 -1.91 -19.74 6.21
C GLN A 211 -1.11 -20.76 7.03
N GLU A 212 -1.70 -21.36 8.06
CA GLU A 212 -1.06 -22.37 8.92
C GLU A 212 -0.77 -23.69 8.17
N LEU A 213 -1.50 -23.95 7.10
CA LEU A 213 -1.38 -25.16 6.30
C LEU A 213 -0.52 -24.97 5.06
N LYS A 214 -0.42 -23.74 4.55
CA LYS A 214 0.23 -23.39 3.28
C LYS A 214 1.66 -23.97 3.16
N TRP A 215 2.43 -23.96 4.25
CA TRP A 215 3.83 -24.42 4.28
C TRP A 215 4.01 -25.86 4.75
N LYS A 216 2.92 -26.60 5.02
CA LYS A 216 3.00 -28.01 5.45
C LYS A 216 3.26 -28.91 4.26
N ARG A 217 4.30 -29.76 4.34
CA ARG A 217 4.68 -30.69 3.27
C ARG A 217 3.51 -31.54 2.74
N HIS A 218 2.64 -32.01 3.63
CA HIS A 218 1.50 -32.85 3.23
C HIS A 218 0.43 -32.08 2.47
N MET A 219 0.38 -30.75 2.59
CA MET A 219 -0.56 -29.88 1.87
C MET A 219 -0.03 -29.44 0.50
N HIS A 220 1.28 -29.57 0.24
CA HIS A 220 1.90 -29.08 -0.98
C HIS A 220 1.19 -29.63 -2.25
N ARG A 221 0.98 -30.96 -2.31
CA ARG A 221 0.31 -31.58 -3.46
C ARG A 221 -1.13 -31.12 -3.62
N SER A 222 -1.91 -31.08 -2.55
CA SER A 222 -3.31 -30.62 -2.61
C SER A 222 -3.41 -29.16 -3.02
N THR A 223 -2.52 -28.29 -2.51
CA THR A 223 -2.43 -26.88 -2.92
C THR A 223 -2.20 -26.77 -4.44
N LEU A 224 -1.21 -27.47 -4.97
CA LEU A 224 -0.94 -27.49 -6.41
C LEU A 224 -2.14 -27.99 -7.23
N MET A 225 -2.83 -29.04 -6.75
CA MET A 225 -4.02 -29.56 -7.43
C MET A 225 -5.17 -28.55 -7.40
N THR A 226 -5.44 -27.91 -6.27
CA THR A 226 -6.48 -26.87 -6.15
C THR A 226 -6.26 -25.75 -7.17
N TYR A 227 -5.06 -25.19 -7.24
CA TYR A 227 -4.77 -24.12 -8.20
C TYR A 227 -4.85 -24.59 -9.65
N ARG A 228 -4.37 -25.80 -9.95
CA ARG A 228 -4.50 -26.39 -11.28
C ARG A 228 -5.97 -26.56 -11.68
N ASP A 229 -6.76 -27.16 -10.81
CA ASP A 229 -8.16 -27.51 -11.13
C ASP A 229 -8.98 -26.22 -11.32
N LEU A 230 -8.83 -25.23 -10.45
CA LEU A 230 -9.44 -23.91 -10.62
C LEU A 230 -9.00 -23.21 -11.92
N THR A 231 -7.73 -23.37 -12.32
CA THR A 231 -7.22 -22.82 -13.58
C THR A 231 -7.87 -23.52 -14.78
N LEU A 232 -8.00 -24.85 -14.73
CA LEU A 232 -8.60 -25.60 -15.84
C LEU A 232 -10.12 -25.36 -15.98
N GLU A 233 -10.79 -25.04 -14.88
CA GLU A 233 -12.20 -24.61 -14.87
C GLU A 233 -12.39 -23.23 -15.51
N ASN A 234 -11.34 -22.39 -15.54
CA ASN A 234 -11.35 -21.03 -16.05
C ASN A 234 -10.35 -20.83 -17.20
N LYS A 235 -10.06 -21.83 -17.99
CA LYS A 235 -9.04 -21.79 -19.05
C LYS A 235 -9.47 -21.08 -20.34
N ASP A 236 -10.73 -20.73 -20.48
CA ASP A 236 -11.28 -20.11 -21.70
C ASP A 236 -11.26 -18.57 -21.60
N VAL A 237 -10.32 -18.01 -20.84
CA VAL A 237 -10.06 -16.56 -20.69
C VAL A 237 -8.64 -16.25 -21.22
N ASP A 238 -8.34 -14.96 -21.47
CA ASP A 238 -7.02 -14.56 -21.99
C ASP A 238 -5.92 -14.66 -20.94
N LEU A 239 -6.23 -14.38 -19.67
CA LEU A 239 -5.25 -14.35 -18.59
C LEU A 239 -5.81 -14.92 -17.29
N VAL A 240 -5.07 -15.86 -16.71
CA VAL A 240 -5.30 -16.36 -15.35
C VAL A 240 -4.23 -15.82 -14.41
N ILE A 241 -4.62 -15.33 -13.24
CA ILE A 241 -3.69 -14.77 -12.25
C ILE A 241 -3.84 -15.51 -10.92
N TRP A 242 -2.73 -16.03 -10.40
CA TRP A 242 -2.64 -16.63 -9.08
C TRP A 242 -2.07 -15.65 -8.07
N PRO A 243 -2.43 -15.74 -6.78
CA PRO A 243 -1.94 -14.85 -5.74
C PRO A 243 -0.44 -15.06 -5.45
N GLU A 244 0.10 -14.18 -4.62
CA GLU A 244 1.45 -14.26 -4.09
C GLU A 244 1.71 -15.62 -3.43
N THR A 245 2.86 -16.22 -3.74
CA THR A 245 3.27 -17.52 -3.20
C THR A 245 2.17 -18.60 -3.29
N ALA A 246 1.38 -18.60 -4.38
CA ALA A 246 0.38 -19.63 -4.64
C ALA A 246 1.03 -21.03 -4.70
N ILE A 247 2.24 -21.12 -5.25
CA ILE A 247 3.11 -22.28 -5.10
C ILE A 247 4.08 -22.02 -3.94
N PRO A 248 3.91 -22.65 -2.78
CA PRO A 248 4.80 -22.48 -1.64
C PRO A 248 6.10 -23.28 -1.79
N ASP A 249 6.80 -23.08 -2.91
CA ASP A 249 8.06 -23.75 -3.24
C ASP A 249 8.88 -22.92 -4.23
N TYR A 250 10.08 -23.38 -4.53
CA TYR A 250 10.97 -22.78 -5.50
C TYR A 250 10.66 -23.26 -6.93
N LYS A 251 10.74 -22.35 -7.90
CA LYS A 251 10.56 -22.65 -9.35
C LYS A 251 11.31 -23.91 -9.80
N HIS A 252 12.56 -24.08 -9.40
CA HIS A 252 13.40 -25.21 -9.81
C HIS A 252 12.98 -26.57 -9.21
N ARG A 253 12.10 -26.59 -8.20
CA ARG A 253 11.57 -27.82 -7.58
C ARG A 253 10.27 -28.30 -8.19
N VAL A 254 9.59 -27.45 -8.96
CA VAL A 254 8.29 -27.76 -9.57
C VAL A 254 8.28 -27.67 -11.11
N PRO A 255 9.39 -27.99 -11.83
CA PRO A 255 9.45 -27.77 -13.27
C PRO A 255 8.44 -28.63 -14.04
N ALA A 256 8.25 -29.89 -13.64
CA ALA A 256 7.29 -30.77 -14.29
C ALA A 256 5.83 -30.27 -14.13
N TYR A 257 5.51 -29.71 -12.99
CA TYR A 257 4.20 -29.11 -12.73
C TYR A 257 3.96 -27.87 -13.60
N LEU A 258 4.92 -26.94 -13.68
CA LEU A 258 4.84 -25.76 -14.53
C LEU A 258 4.73 -26.11 -16.02
N ILE A 259 5.49 -27.15 -16.47
CA ILE A 259 5.38 -27.65 -17.83
C ILE A 259 3.99 -28.22 -18.10
N SER A 260 3.44 -28.97 -17.14
CA SER A 260 2.08 -29.56 -17.29
C SER A 260 0.99 -28.51 -17.40
N LEU A 261 1.09 -27.42 -16.61
CA LEU A 261 0.19 -26.27 -16.70
C LEU A 261 0.29 -25.59 -18.07
N ARG A 262 1.52 -25.30 -18.51
CA ARG A 262 1.75 -24.70 -19.82
C ARG A 262 1.18 -25.54 -20.96
N GLN A 263 1.33 -26.88 -20.89
CA GLN A 263 0.78 -27.77 -21.89
C GLN A 263 -0.76 -27.79 -21.87
N ALA A 264 -1.36 -27.74 -20.68
CA ALA A 264 -2.82 -27.75 -20.53
C ALA A 264 -3.46 -26.47 -21.06
N LEU A 265 -2.79 -25.30 -20.88
CA LEU A 265 -3.28 -23.99 -21.33
C LEU A 265 -2.96 -23.67 -22.80
N ARG A 266 -2.03 -24.41 -23.41
CA ARG A 266 -1.61 -24.16 -24.80
C ARG A 266 -2.73 -24.24 -25.82
N GLN A 267 -3.76 -25.07 -25.57
CA GLN A 267 -4.88 -25.23 -26.49
C GLN A 267 -5.91 -24.12 -26.46
N SER A 268 -5.99 -23.40 -25.33
CA SER A 268 -6.90 -22.28 -25.13
C SER A 268 -6.25 -20.91 -25.33
N ASP A 269 -4.93 -20.87 -25.62
CA ASP A 269 -4.12 -19.65 -25.74
C ASP A 269 -4.18 -18.75 -24.51
N THR A 270 -4.43 -19.35 -23.35
CA THR A 270 -4.55 -18.66 -22.05
C THR A 270 -3.18 -18.46 -21.43
N ASP A 271 -2.87 -17.23 -21.06
CA ASP A 271 -1.68 -16.92 -20.27
C ASP A 271 -1.92 -17.14 -18.78
N LEU A 272 -0.86 -17.42 -18.03
CA LEU A 272 -0.92 -17.66 -16.59
C LEU A 272 0.23 -16.98 -15.85
N LEU A 273 -0.14 -16.15 -14.88
CA LEU A 273 0.78 -15.56 -13.89
C LEU A 273 0.72 -16.33 -12.57
N VAL A 274 1.87 -16.72 -12.04
CA VAL A 274 1.98 -17.57 -10.85
C VAL A 274 2.90 -16.94 -9.81
N GLY A 275 2.40 -16.71 -8.58
CA GLY A 275 3.23 -16.32 -7.44
C GLY A 275 4.00 -17.52 -6.87
N LEU A 276 5.34 -17.41 -6.77
CA LEU A 276 6.23 -18.44 -6.25
C LEU A 276 7.60 -17.87 -5.87
N PHE A 277 8.50 -18.70 -5.33
CA PHE A 277 9.89 -18.29 -5.09
C PHE A 277 10.80 -18.68 -6.25
N ILE A 278 11.72 -17.78 -6.59
CA ILE A 278 12.82 -18.05 -7.52
C ILE A 278 14.13 -18.03 -6.74
N LYS A 279 14.89 -19.11 -6.83
CA LYS A 279 16.24 -19.18 -6.31
C LYS A 279 17.23 -19.10 -7.45
N ASP A 280 18.14 -18.15 -7.36
CA ASP A 280 19.33 -18.09 -8.19
C ASP A 280 20.32 -19.13 -7.66
N LEU A 281 20.61 -20.13 -8.47
CA LEU A 281 21.43 -21.27 -8.05
C LEU A 281 22.93 -20.92 -7.98
N ASP A 282 23.36 -19.89 -8.71
CA ASP A 282 24.76 -19.46 -8.73
C ASP A 282 25.09 -18.59 -7.51
N SER A 283 24.27 -17.61 -7.21
CA SER A 283 24.44 -16.71 -6.06
C SER A 283 23.84 -17.24 -4.76
N GLY A 284 22.95 -18.23 -4.83
CA GLY A 284 22.20 -18.77 -3.70
C GLY A 284 21.06 -17.86 -3.22
N ARG A 285 20.90 -16.66 -3.80
CA ARG A 285 19.84 -15.70 -3.46
C ARG A 285 18.47 -16.22 -3.86
N TYR A 286 17.45 -15.81 -3.13
CA TYR A 286 16.08 -16.17 -3.48
C TYR A 286 15.12 -15.00 -3.37
N TYR A 287 14.12 -14.98 -4.22
CA TYR A 287 13.25 -13.86 -4.46
C TYR A 287 11.78 -14.30 -4.39
N ASN A 288 10.95 -13.49 -3.75
CA ASN A 288 9.51 -13.55 -3.93
C ASN A 288 9.19 -13.04 -5.34
N SER A 289 8.42 -13.80 -6.13
CA SER A 289 8.38 -13.57 -7.57
C SER A 289 7.02 -13.89 -8.18
N VAL A 290 6.75 -13.26 -9.31
CA VAL A 290 5.67 -13.65 -10.23
C VAL A 290 6.31 -14.18 -11.51
N LEU A 291 5.88 -15.35 -11.92
CA LEU A 291 6.32 -16.02 -13.15
C LEU A 291 5.19 -16.03 -14.17
N SER A 292 5.45 -15.60 -15.40
CA SER A 292 4.62 -15.99 -16.54
C SER A 292 5.00 -17.41 -16.99
N VAL A 293 4.03 -18.29 -17.06
CA VAL A 293 4.28 -19.70 -17.47
C VAL A 293 4.76 -19.78 -18.92
N ASN A 294 4.42 -18.81 -19.75
CA ASN A 294 4.87 -18.70 -21.14
C ASN A 294 6.24 -18.03 -21.30
N GLY A 295 6.75 -17.38 -20.25
CA GLY A 295 8.10 -16.80 -20.21
C GLY A 295 8.13 -15.45 -19.53
N GLY A 296 9.25 -15.14 -18.91
CA GLY A 296 9.44 -13.93 -18.11
C GLY A 296 9.12 -14.13 -16.63
N GLU A 297 9.75 -13.32 -15.82
CA GLU A 297 9.55 -13.32 -14.36
C GLU A 297 9.75 -11.92 -13.81
N TYR A 298 9.01 -11.61 -12.76
CA TYR A 298 9.18 -10.41 -11.94
C TYR A 298 9.63 -10.83 -10.54
N ARG A 299 10.63 -10.17 -10.00
CA ARG A 299 11.17 -10.38 -8.66
C ARG A 299 10.84 -9.17 -7.80
N LYS A 300 10.26 -9.40 -6.63
CA LYS A 300 9.86 -8.33 -5.71
C LYS A 300 11.02 -7.39 -5.42
N ARG A 301 10.80 -6.09 -5.64
CA ARG A 301 11.82 -5.03 -5.46
C ARG A 301 11.79 -4.51 -4.03
N HIS A 302 10.60 -4.23 -3.51
CA HIS A 302 10.40 -3.58 -2.22
C HIS A 302 9.90 -4.58 -1.18
N LEU A 303 10.81 -4.95 -0.29
CA LEU A 303 10.55 -5.97 0.73
C LEU A 303 9.89 -5.38 1.97
N VAL A 304 9.08 -6.20 2.64
CA VAL A 304 8.43 -5.85 3.91
C VAL A 304 9.44 -5.92 5.05
N PRO A 305 9.71 -4.79 5.75
CA PRO A 305 10.57 -4.81 6.94
C PRO A 305 10.00 -5.71 8.01
N LEU A 306 10.86 -6.49 8.68
CA LEU A 306 10.51 -7.47 9.71
C LEU A 306 9.62 -8.64 9.22
N GLY A 307 9.21 -8.66 7.96
CA GLY A 307 8.47 -9.78 7.35
C GLY A 307 9.35 -10.57 6.38
N GLU A 308 10.03 -9.89 5.48
CA GLU A 308 10.85 -10.49 4.42
C GLU A 308 12.36 -10.24 4.62
N TYR A 309 12.72 -9.22 5.39
CA TYR A 309 14.11 -8.98 5.80
C TYR A 309 14.14 -8.26 7.15
N ILE A 310 15.29 -8.36 7.83
CA ILE A 310 15.52 -7.70 9.12
C ILE A 310 16.37 -6.44 8.88
N PRO A 311 15.78 -5.24 9.00
CA PRO A 311 16.52 -4.01 8.87
C PRO A 311 17.56 -3.90 10.00
N LEU A 312 18.73 -3.32 9.70
CA LEU A 312 19.81 -3.13 10.68
C LEU A 312 20.16 -4.41 11.47
N ARG A 313 20.22 -5.55 10.79
CA ARG A 313 20.45 -6.87 11.39
C ARG A 313 21.65 -6.91 12.36
N SER A 314 22.70 -6.13 12.08
CA SER A 314 23.86 -5.99 12.96
C SER A 314 23.55 -5.40 14.34
N LEU A 315 22.52 -4.56 14.44
CA LEU A 315 22.08 -3.92 15.68
C LEU A 315 20.94 -4.68 16.36
N ILE A 316 20.05 -5.27 15.58
CA ILE A 316 18.81 -5.91 16.06
C ILE A 316 18.97 -7.43 16.19
N GLY A 317 20.05 -8.02 15.67
CA GLY A 317 20.27 -9.47 15.64
C GLY A 317 20.18 -10.17 17.02
N PHE A 318 20.30 -9.41 18.12
CA PHE A 318 20.05 -9.92 19.47
C PHE A 318 18.58 -10.37 19.65
N PHE A 319 17.65 -9.75 18.95
CA PHE A 319 16.22 -10.06 19.04
C PHE A 319 15.79 -11.25 18.18
N ASN A 320 16.63 -11.75 17.26
CA ASN A 320 16.32 -12.89 16.40
C ASN A 320 15.93 -14.16 17.17
N ARG A 321 16.37 -14.31 18.42
CA ARG A 321 15.96 -15.44 19.28
C ARG A 321 14.52 -15.35 19.79
N TRP A 322 13.88 -14.18 19.63
CA TRP A 322 12.51 -13.91 20.10
C TRP A 322 11.51 -13.78 18.94
N ILE A 323 12.01 -13.68 17.72
CA ILE A 323 11.21 -13.50 16.50
C ILE A 323 11.69 -14.57 15.54
N ASP A 324 10.92 -15.64 15.42
CA ASP A 324 11.09 -16.59 14.31
C ASP A 324 10.24 -16.05 13.14
N ILE A 325 10.86 -15.25 12.27
CA ILE A 325 10.21 -14.74 11.07
C ILE A 325 10.48 -15.75 9.97
N PRO A 326 9.51 -16.59 9.60
CA PRO A 326 9.66 -17.45 8.46
C PRO A 326 9.97 -16.58 7.23
N MET A 327 11.02 -16.89 6.47
CA MET A 327 11.43 -16.18 5.25
C MET A 327 12.10 -14.80 5.45
N SER A 328 12.76 -14.57 6.56
CA SER A 328 13.42 -13.29 6.89
C SER A 328 14.70 -12.97 6.09
N ASP A 329 15.00 -13.69 5.04
CA ASP A 329 16.23 -13.55 4.24
C ASP A 329 15.94 -13.52 2.73
N ILE A 330 14.79 -12.97 2.33
CA ILE A 330 14.45 -12.76 0.92
C ILE A 330 15.33 -11.63 0.37
N ASP A 331 15.84 -11.81 -0.83
CA ASP A 331 16.61 -10.79 -1.54
C ASP A 331 15.68 -9.87 -2.35
N SER A 332 16.05 -8.59 -2.45
CA SER A 332 15.37 -7.63 -3.32
C SER A 332 15.73 -7.91 -4.78
N GLY A 333 14.74 -7.93 -5.64
CA GLY A 333 14.92 -7.99 -7.08
C GLY A 333 15.60 -6.72 -7.63
N PRO A 334 16.16 -6.78 -8.84
CA PRO A 334 16.80 -5.62 -9.48
C PRO A 334 15.76 -4.51 -9.75
N ASP A 335 16.22 -3.26 -9.71
CA ASP A 335 15.36 -2.10 -9.98
C ASP A 335 14.82 -2.09 -11.42
N ASP A 336 15.66 -2.43 -12.39
CA ASP A 336 15.31 -2.49 -13.80
C ASP A 336 14.94 -3.93 -14.17
N GLN A 337 13.65 -4.16 -14.34
CA GLN A 337 13.11 -5.43 -14.81
C GLN A 337 12.22 -5.16 -16.02
N ALA A 338 12.31 -6.04 -17.02
CA ALA A 338 11.42 -5.98 -18.16
C ALA A 338 9.97 -6.26 -17.73
N LEU A 339 9.03 -5.55 -18.34
CA LEU A 339 7.62 -5.84 -18.15
C LEU A 339 7.31 -7.26 -18.62
N LEU A 340 6.42 -7.93 -17.92
CA LEU A 340 5.84 -9.17 -18.41
C LEU A 340 4.88 -8.84 -19.55
N VAL A 341 4.93 -9.64 -20.61
CA VAL A 341 3.94 -9.57 -21.68
C VAL A 341 3.06 -10.79 -21.57
N VAL A 342 1.78 -10.59 -21.27
CA VAL A 342 0.77 -11.65 -21.12
C VAL A 342 -0.53 -11.21 -21.79
N ALA A 343 -1.24 -12.13 -22.43
CA ALA A 343 -2.41 -11.82 -23.24
C ALA A 343 -2.15 -10.68 -24.25
N GLY A 344 -0.95 -10.63 -24.82
CA GLY A 344 -0.51 -9.56 -25.73
C GLY A 344 -0.31 -8.19 -25.10
N GLN A 345 -0.45 -8.04 -23.77
CA GLN A 345 -0.36 -6.77 -23.06
C GLN A 345 0.92 -6.68 -22.21
N PRO A 346 1.63 -5.54 -22.22
CA PRO A 346 2.69 -5.27 -21.26
C PRO A 346 2.09 -4.96 -19.88
N VAL A 347 2.44 -5.78 -18.88
CA VAL A 347 1.89 -5.74 -17.53
C VAL A 347 2.91 -5.23 -16.54
N GLY A 348 2.56 -4.20 -15.78
CA GLY A 348 3.30 -3.76 -14.61
C GLY A 348 2.91 -4.62 -13.40
N VAL A 349 3.89 -5.32 -12.83
CA VAL A 349 3.66 -6.26 -11.71
C VAL A 349 4.16 -5.65 -10.42
N SER A 350 3.37 -5.78 -9.36
CA SER A 350 3.76 -5.55 -7.96
C SER A 350 3.34 -6.73 -7.09
N ILE A 351 4.06 -6.95 -6.00
CA ILE A 351 3.77 -8.03 -5.06
C ILE A 351 3.44 -7.45 -3.69
N CYS A 352 2.19 -7.64 -3.22
CA CYS A 352 1.74 -7.27 -1.87
C CYS A 352 2.04 -5.79 -1.58
N PHE A 353 2.80 -5.52 -0.53
CA PHE A 353 3.20 -4.22 -0.01
C PHE A 353 3.78 -3.23 -1.05
N GLU A 354 4.22 -3.66 -2.23
CA GLU A 354 4.82 -2.79 -3.24
C GLU A 354 3.86 -1.72 -3.77
N ASP A 355 2.58 -2.00 -3.83
CA ASP A 355 1.59 -1.06 -4.37
C ASP A 355 1.30 0.13 -3.44
N ILE A 356 1.70 0.06 -2.17
CA ILE A 356 1.60 1.23 -1.29
C ILE A 356 2.51 2.38 -1.75
N PHE A 357 3.54 2.06 -2.57
CA PHE A 357 4.51 3.02 -3.09
C PHE A 357 4.15 3.46 -4.51
N SER A 358 3.40 4.54 -4.63
CA SER A 358 3.04 5.16 -5.91
C SER A 358 4.24 5.36 -6.85
N ARG A 359 5.44 5.62 -6.27
CA ARG A 359 6.69 5.76 -7.03
C ARG A 359 7.08 4.46 -7.74
N ASP A 360 6.93 3.32 -7.07
CA ASP A 360 7.37 2.03 -7.60
C ASP A 360 6.39 1.54 -8.68
N VAL A 361 5.08 1.72 -8.48
CA VAL A 361 4.07 1.45 -9.52
C VAL A 361 4.29 2.31 -10.76
N ARG A 362 4.67 3.59 -10.61
CA ARG A 362 4.90 4.48 -11.75
C ARG A 362 6.15 4.16 -12.58
N ARG A 363 7.08 3.35 -12.09
CA ARG A 363 8.27 2.94 -12.87
C ARG A 363 7.90 2.20 -14.15
N ASP A 364 6.82 1.46 -14.12
CA ASP A 364 6.37 0.63 -15.22
C ASP A 364 5.53 1.41 -16.25
N LEU A 365 5.21 2.69 -15.94
CA LEU A 365 4.44 3.59 -16.81
C LEU A 365 5.34 4.47 -17.67
N PRO A 366 4.89 4.86 -18.86
CA PRO A 366 3.58 4.59 -19.49
C PRO A 366 3.48 3.25 -20.22
N GLN A 367 4.53 2.42 -20.22
CA GLN A 367 4.66 1.22 -21.04
C GLN A 367 3.65 0.14 -20.61
N ALA A 368 3.42 -0.04 -19.31
CA ALA A 368 2.41 -0.96 -18.82
C ALA A 368 1.00 -0.47 -19.18
N THR A 369 0.21 -1.33 -19.80
CA THR A 369 -1.19 -1.07 -20.14
C THR A 369 -2.14 -1.57 -19.05
N VAL A 370 -1.73 -2.60 -18.31
CA VAL A 370 -2.44 -3.19 -17.19
C VAL A 370 -1.48 -3.30 -15.99
N LEU A 371 -2.00 -3.14 -14.79
CA LEU A 371 -1.27 -3.36 -13.54
C LEU A 371 -1.80 -4.64 -12.88
N VAL A 372 -0.91 -5.38 -12.26
CA VAL A 372 -1.25 -6.57 -11.47
C VAL A 372 -0.57 -6.48 -10.12
N ASN A 373 -1.35 -6.50 -9.04
CA ASN A 373 -0.84 -6.77 -7.70
C ASN A 373 -1.27 -8.17 -7.27
N VAL A 374 -0.32 -8.98 -6.85
CA VAL A 374 -0.59 -10.27 -6.23
C VAL A 374 -0.22 -10.23 -4.77
N SER A 375 -1.14 -10.58 -3.89
CA SER A 375 -0.96 -10.51 -2.44
C SER A 375 -1.35 -11.80 -1.73
N ASN A 376 -0.83 -11.96 -0.52
CA ASN A 376 -1.21 -13.02 0.41
C ASN A 376 -1.63 -12.40 1.76
N ASP A 377 -2.78 -11.75 1.78
CA ASP A 377 -3.31 -11.06 2.95
C ASP A 377 -3.81 -12.03 4.06
N ALA A 378 -3.72 -13.35 3.82
CA ALA A 378 -4.03 -14.37 4.84
C ALA A 378 -3.13 -14.26 6.09
N TRP A 379 -1.98 -13.57 6.01
CA TRP A 379 -1.16 -13.18 7.15
C TRP A 379 -1.90 -12.29 8.16
N PHE A 380 -2.94 -11.61 7.71
CA PHE A 380 -3.69 -10.60 8.48
C PHE A 380 -5.18 -10.97 8.59
N ASP A 381 -5.52 -12.24 8.32
CA ASP A 381 -6.91 -12.71 8.34
C ASP A 381 -7.62 -12.37 9.66
N GLY A 382 -8.90 -12.03 9.56
CA GLY A 382 -9.70 -11.53 10.69
C GLY A 382 -9.47 -10.06 11.06
N SER A 383 -8.61 -9.33 10.32
CA SER A 383 -8.35 -7.90 10.53
C SER A 383 -8.92 -7.02 9.41
N HIS A 384 -8.68 -5.71 9.51
CA HIS A 384 -9.09 -4.73 8.49
C HIS A 384 -7.99 -4.45 7.45
N GLU A 385 -6.86 -5.14 7.51
CA GLU A 385 -5.70 -4.91 6.64
C GLU A 385 -6.06 -5.05 5.16
N SER A 386 -6.63 -6.18 4.73
CA SER A 386 -6.95 -6.47 3.34
C SER A 386 -7.90 -5.45 2.69
N ARG A 387 -8.81 -4.87 3.50
CA ARG A 387 -9.70 -3.80 3.03
C ARG A 387 -8.96 -2.48 2.84
N GLN A 388 -8.01 -2.17 3.73
CA GLN A 388 -7.13 -1.00 3.58
C GLN A 388 -6.19 -1.17 2.39
N HIS A 389 -5.59 -2.36 2.22
CA HIS A 389 -4.73 -2.70 1.08
C HIS A 389 -5.48 -2.54 -0.25
N HIS A 390 -6.69 -3.11 -0.34
CA HIS A 390 -7.53 -2.92 -1.53
C HIS A 390 -7.86 -1.44 -1.83
N ALA A 391 -8.10 -0.61 -0.81
CA ALA A 391 -8.31 0.81 -1.02
C ALA A 391 -7.04 1.52 -1.55
N ILE A 392 -5.85 1.06 -1.14
CA ILE A 392 -4.58 1.54 -1.67
C ILE A 392 -4.41 1.14 -3.14
N ALA A 393 -4.64 -0.13 -3.48
CA ALA A 393 -4.59 -0.64 -4.85
C ALA A 393 -5.56 0.14 -5.78
N ARG A 394 -6.80 0.38 -5.32
CA ARG A 394 -7.77 1.23 -6.05
C ARG A 394 -7.24 2.64 -6.29
N MET A 395 -6.53 3.22 -5.33
CA MET A 395 -5.89 4.53 -5.51
C MET A 395 -4.77 4.47 -6.54
N ARG A 396 -3.98 3.38 -6.60
CA ARG A 396 -2.96 3.19 -7.65
C ARG A 396 -3.58 3.09 -9.04
N ALA A 397 -4.68 2.33 -9.17
CA ALA A 397 -5.44 2.26 -10.42
C ALA A 397 -5.89 3.65 -10.87
N LEU A 398 -6.46 4.44 -9.96
CA LEU A 398 -6.93 5.80 -10.23
C LEU A 398 -5.78 6.75 -10.62
N GLU A 399 -4.66 6.75 -9.86
CA GLU A 399 -3.50 7.60 -10.13
C GLU A 399 -2.84 7.29 -11.46
N SER A 400 -2.84 6.04 -11.88
CA SER A 400 -2.20 5.59 -13.11
C SER A 400 -3.13 5.67 -14.33
N GLY A 401 -4.44 5.72 -14.11
CA GLY A 401 -5.44 5.55 -15.16
C GLY A 401 -5.36 4.18 -15.83
N ARG A 402 -5.02 3.13 -15.06
CA ARG A 402 -4.91 1.74 -15.51
C ARG A 402 -5.83 0.84 -14.69
N TYR A 403 -6.29 -0.24 -15.31
CA TYR A 403 -6.85 -1.35 -14.55
C TYR A 403 -5.75 -2.00 -13.69
N MET A 404 -6.14 -2.40 -12.47
CA MET A 404 -5.25 -3.08 -11.52
C MET A 404 -5.98 -4.23 -10.84
#